data_20f3292ef6d89422d2ac176f4d14e3e0
#
_entry.id   20f3292ef6d89422d2ac176f4d14e3e0
#
_cell.length_a   1.000
_cell.length_b   1.000
_cell.length_c   1.000
_cell.angle_alpha   90.00
_cell.angle_beta   90.00
_cell.angle_gamma   90.00
#
_symmetry.space_group_name_H-M   'P 1'
#
loop_
_entity.id
_entity.type
_entity.pdbx_description
1 polymer ?
#
loop_
_entity_poly.entity_id
_entity_poly.type
_entity_poly.pdbx_seq_one_letter_code
_entity_poly.pdbx_strand_id
1 'polypeptide(L)'
;FVDGISHERYRTLNNDPRRPLYNRALAGTYPPGSTIKPVMAMIALEEQVVSPEQRIYCPGHFELPNVTRHYRCWKRRGHGWMDLERAVAESCDVYFYKIAHELGIDRIEKMLGWFSLGQETGIDLPGERAGIAPSRAWKRAVRGQAWYPGETLNIGIGQGVMTMTPLQVA
;
A
#
# COMPACT_ATOMS: atom_id res chain seq x y z
N PHE A 1 -23.33 -6.15 21.63
CA PHE A 1 -23.94 -5.67 22.90
C PHE A 1 -25.35 -5.10 22.66
N VAL A 2 -26.14 -5.74 21.82
CA VAL A 2 -27.46 -5.24 21.43
C VAL A 2 -28.36 -5.05 22.67
N ASP A 3 -28.26 -5.96 23.64
CA ASP A 3 -29.01 -5.90 24.90
C ASP A 3 -28.24 -5.23 26.04
N GLY A 4 -27.20 -4.51 25.74
CA GLY A 4 -26.31 -3.88 26.73
C GLY A 4 -25.20 -4.81 27.25
N ILE A 5 -24.45 -4.32 28.21
CA ILE A 5 -23.34 -5.03 28.85
C ILE A 5 -23.19 -4.54 30.27
N SER A 6 -22.89 -5.44 31.21
CA SER A 6 -22.64 -5.05 32.59
C SER A 6 -21.36 -4.20 32.73
N HIS A 7 -21.31 -3.30 33.69
CA HIS A 7 -20.13 -2.49 34.00
C HIS A 7 -18.87 -3.32 34.26
N GLU A 8 -19.02 -4.45 34.93
CA GLU A 8 -17.90 -5.37 35.18
C GLU A 8 -17.37 -5.99 33.89
N ARG A 9 -18.26 -6.49 33.03
CA ARG A 9 -17.89 -7.07 31.73
C ARG A 9 -17.24 -6.02 30.81
N TYR A 10 -17.80 -4.81 30.75
CA TYR A 10 -17.22 -3.72 29.99
C TYR A 10 -15.80 -3.38 30.46
N ARG A 11 -15.61 -3.28 31.79
CA ARG A 11 -14.31 -2.98 32.39
C ARG A 11 -13.29 -4.07 32.09
N THR A 12 -13.69 -5.35 32.14
CA THR A 12 -12.86 -6.49 31.76
C THR A 12 -12.39 -6.39 30.30
N LEU A 13 -13.31 -6.11 29.37
CA LEU A 13 -12.97 -5.98 27.93
C LEU A 13 -12.12 -4.74 27.65
N ASN A 14 -12.38 -3.62 28.33
CA ASN A 14 -11.63 -2.38 28.14
C ASN A 14 -10.18 -2.48 28.63
N ASN A 15 -9.93 -3.27 29.67
CA ASN A 15 -8.60 -3.50 30.26
C ASN A 15 -7.88 -4.70 29.64
N ASP A 16 -8.50 -5.45 28.74
CA ASP A 16 -7.88 -6.60 28.07
C ASP A 16 -6.74 -6.11 27.16
N PRO A 17 -5.48 -6.59 27.35
CA PRO A 17 -4.34 -6.19 26.53
C PRO A 17 -4.51 -6.51 25.05
N ARG A 18 -5.37 -7.46 24.68
CA ARG A 18 -5.73 -7.78 23.29
C ARG A 18 -6.65 -6.74 22.66
N ARG A 19 -7.17 -5.78 23.44
CA ARG A 19 -8.02 -4.67 22.99
C ARG A 19 -9.22 -5.15 22.15
N PRO A 20 -10.09 -6.04 22.65
CA PRO A 20 -11.19 -6.61 21.87
C PRO A 20 -12.25 -5.57 21.43
N LEU A 21 -12.35 -4.44 22.15
CA LEU A 21 -13.26 -3.33 21.81
C LEU A 21 -12.68 -2.39 20.74
N TYR A 22 -11.42 -2.56 20.37
CA TYR A 22 -10.80 -1.73 19.34
C TYR A 22 -11.30 -2.15 17.96
N ASN A 23 -12.00 -1.25 17.27
CA ASN A 23 -12.49 -1.49 15.91
C ASN A 23 -11.32 -1.45 14.90
N ARG A 24 -10.73 -2.61 14.64
CA ARG A 24 -9.60 -2.72 13.73
C ARG A 24 -9.96 -2.41 12.28
N ALA A 25 -11.23 -2.58 11.89
CA ALA A 25 -11.66 -2.29 10.53
C ALA A 25 -11.59 -0.81 10.20
N LEU A 26 -11.90 0.05 11.18
CA LEU A 26 -11.94 1.51 11.01
C LEU A 26 -10.68 2.21 11.52
N ALA A 27 -10.12 1.73 12.63
CA ALA A 27 -9.06 2.44 13.34
C ALA A 27 -7.69 1.76 13.23
N GLY A 28 -7.64 0.48 12.84
CA GLY A 28 -6.38 -0.23 12.59
C GLY A 28 -5.80 0.20 11.24
N THR A 29 -4.56 0.68 11.23
CA THR A 29 -3.86 1.05 9.99
C THR A 29 -2.69 0.10 9.74
N TYR A 30 -2.66 -0.52 8.57
CA TYR A 30 -1.70 -1.55 8.19
C TYR A 30 -1.14 -1.27 6.80
N PRO A 31 0.11 -1.69 6.51
CA PRO A 31 0.59 -1.71 5.13
C PRO A 31 -0.33 -2.61 4.29
N PRO A 32 -0.87 -2.11 3.15
CA PRO A 32 -1.78 -2.90 2.33
C PRO A 32 -1.10 -4.11 1.68
N GLY A 33 0.22 -4.05 1.49
CA GLY A 33 0.95 -5.09 0.78
C GLY A 33 0.44 -5.25 -0.65
N SER A 34 0.46 -6.47 -1.16
CA SER A 34 0.09 -6.76 -2.56
C SER A 34 -1.36 -6.47 -2.93
N THR A 35 -2.24 -6.16 -1.97
CA THR A 35 -3.62 -5.74 -2.29
C THR A 35 -3.67 -4.41 -3.04
N ILE A 36 -2.62 -3.58 -2.97
CA ILE A 36 -2.50 -2.34 -3.73
C ILE A 36 -2.16 -2.57 -5.22
N LYS A 37 -1.65 -3.73 -5.60
CA LYS A 37 -1.15 -3.97 -6.97
C LYS A 37 -2.20 -3.80 -8.07
N PRO A 38 -3.46 -4.21 -7.91
CA PRO A 38 -4.50 -3.89 -8.88
C PRO A 38 -4.67 -2.38 -9.09
N VAL A 39 -4.65 -1.59 -8.01
CA VAL A 39 -4.70 -0.11 -8.09
C VAL A 39 -3.47 0.43 -8.82
N MET A 40 -2.29 -0.05 -8.49
CA MET A 40 -1.05 0.33 -9.19
C MET A 40 -1.08 -0.04 -10.67
N ALA A 41 -1.68 -1.18 -11.03
CA ALA A 41 -1.87 -1.59 -12.42
C ALA A 41 -2.80 -0.61 -13.18
N MET A 42 -3.92 -0.22 -12.57
CA MET A 42 -4.84 0.77 -13.14
C MET A 42 -4.15 2.14 -13.32
N ILE A 43 -3.40 2.60 -12.32
CA ILE A 43 -2.60 3.83 -12.42
C ILE A 43 -1.61 3.76 -13.59
N ALA A 44 -0.91 2.64 -13.73
CA ALA A 44 0.10 2.48 -14.78
C ALA A 44 -0.50 2.45 -16.19
N LEU A 45 -1.69 1.89 -16.34
CA LEU A 45 -2.43 1.91 -17.61
C LEU A 45 -2.94 3.32 -17.93
N GLU A 46 -3.55 4.01 -16.98
CA GLU A 46 -4.08 5.38 -17.15
C GLU A 46 -2.96 6.37 -17.51
N GLU A 47 -1.83 6.27 -16.84
CA GLU A 47 -0.64 7.11 -17.11
C GLU A 47 0.19 6.61 -18.32
N GLN A 48 -0.29 5.59 -19.02
CA GLN A 48 0.36 5.00 -20.20
C GLN A 48 1.82 4.58 -19.97
N VAL A 49 2.15 4.20 -18.75
CA VAL A 49 3.49 3.71 -18.37
C VAL A 49 3.69 2.28 -18.86
N VAL A 50 2.61 1.51 -18.94
CA VAL A 50 2.60 0.15 -19.48
C VAL A 50 1.39 -0.08 -20.38
N SER A 51 1.49 -1.02 -21.34
CA SER A 51 0.34 -1.61 -22.00
C SER A 51 0.03 -2.98 -21.41
N PRO A 52 -1.20 -3.51 -21.57
CA PRO A 52 -1.56 -4.83 -21.04
C PRO A 52 -0.62 -5.95 -21.52
N GLU A 53 -0.15 -5.87 -22.77
CA GLU A 53 0.68 -6.86 -23.44
C GLU A 53 2.18 -6.66 -23.19
N GLN A 54 2.56 -5.52 -22.60
CA GLN A 54 3.96 -5.21 -22.37
C GLN A 54 4.57 -6.20 -21.38
N ARG A 55 5.65 -6.86 -21.82
CA ARG A 55 6.36 -7.83 -21.02
C ARG A 55 7.54 -7.22 -20.29
N ILE A 56 7.66 -7.53 -19.01
CA ILE A 56 8.78 -7.18 -18.14
C ILE A 56 9.40 -8.47 -17.61
N TYR A 57 10.71 -8.57 -17.68
CA TYR A 57 11.43 -9.74 -17.16
C TYR A 57 11.69 -9.58 -15.66
N CYS A 58 11.31 -10.60 -14.90
CA CYS A 58 11.56 -10.69 -13.46
C CYS A 58 12.68 -11.71 -13.17
N PRO A 59 13.92 -11.28 -12.88
CA PRO A 59 15.01 -12.16 -12.49
C PRO A 59 14.97 -12.55 -10.99
N GLY A 60 13.98 -12.08 -10.23
CA GLY A 60 13.87 -12.27 -8.78
C GLY A 60 14.29 -11.05 -7.96
N HIS A 61 14.79 -10.01 -8.59
CA HIS A 61 15.12 -8.74 -7.96
C HIS A 61 15.07 -7.58 -8.96
N PHE A 62 15.00 -6.36 -8.43
CA PHE A 62 15.09 -5.10 -9.17
C PHE A 62 16.19 -4.25 -8.57
N GLU A 63 16.90 -3.51 -9.42
CA GLU A 63 17.98 -2.62 -9.03
C GLU A 63 17.71 -1.21 -9.53
N LEU A 64 17.97 -0.22 -8.68
CA LEU A 64 18.00 1.17 -9.10
C LEU A 64 19.39 1.53 -9.61
N PRO A 65 19.49 2.38 -10.63
CA PRO A 65 20.78 2.91 -11.08
C PRO A 65 21.55 3.54 -9.92
N ASN A 66 22.84 3.22 -9.81
CA ASN A 66 23.76 3.74 -8.79
C ASN A 66 23.40 3.39 -7.34
N VAL A 67 22.58 2.36 -7.13
CA VAL A 67 22.21 1.87 -5.79
C VAL A 67 22.54 0.39 -5.68
N THR A 68 23.36 0.02 -4.72
CA THR A 68 23.79 -1.37 -4.50
C THR A 68 22.71 -2.26 -3.88
N ARG A 69 21.60 -1.67 -3.44
CA ARG A 69 20.49 -2.40 -2.81
C ARG A 69 19.66 -3.12 -3.84
N HIS A 70 19.49 -4.44 -3.67
CA HIS A 70 18.56 -5.27 -4.43
C HIS A 70 17.17 -5.24 -3.79
N TYR A 71 16.14 -4.89 -4.56
CA TYR A 71 14.72 -4.99 -4.20
C TYR A 71 14.21 -6.35 -4.64
N ARG A 72 14.06 -7.27 -3.69
CA ARG A 72 13.78 -8.68 -3.99
C ARG A 72 12.32 -8.93 -4.28
N CYS A 73 12.06 -9.82 -5.25
CA CYS A 73 10.76 -10.44 -5.43
C CYS A 73 10.56 -11.55 -4.40
N TRP A 74 9.29 -11.84 -4.05
CA TRP A 74 8.99 -12.97 -3.18
C TRP A 74 9.44 -14.30 -3.82
N LYS A 75 9.32 -14.44 -5.15
CA LYS A 75 9.83 -15.56 -5.91
C LYS A 75 11.32 -15.34 -6.21
N ARG A 76 12.19 -15.90 -5.39
CA ARG A 76 13.63 -15.62 -5.43
C ARG A 76 14.33 -15.98 -6.76
N ARG A 77 13.82 -16.99 -7.48
CA ARG A 77 14.33 -17.40 -8.80
C ARG A 77 13.75 -16.57 -9.94
N GLY A 78 12.90 -15.59 -9.62
CA GLY A 78 12.17 -14.77 -10.59
C GLY A 78 10.96 -15.48 -11.19
N HIS A 79 10.12 -14.66 -11.85
CA HIS A 79 8.94 -15.12 -12.57
C HIS A 79 9.21 -15.32 -14.07
N GLY A 80 10.36 -14.85 -14.56
CA GLY A 80 10.62 -14.76 -15.99
C GLY A 80 9.84 -13.61 -16.65
N TRP A 81 9.39 -13.80 -17.88
CA TRP A 81 8.61 -12.79 -18.60
C TRP A 81 7.17 -12.72 -18.12
N MET A 82 6.76 -11.52 -17.70
CA MET A 82 5.45 -11.22 -17.12
C MET A 82 4.80 -10.09 -17.91
N ASP A 83 3.57 -10.27 -18.33
CA ASP A 83 2.65 -9.20 -18.71
C ASP A 83 1.89 -8.68 -17.48
N LEU A 84 1.03 -7.68 -17.66
CA LEU A 84 0.33 -7.04 -16.55
C LEU A 84 -0.62 -8.00 -15.82
N GLU A 85 -1.40 -8.79 -16.55
CA GLU A 85 -2.36 -9.75 -15.99
C GLU A 85 -1.64 -10.78 -15.10
N ARG A 86 -0.61 -11.42 -15.64
CA ARG A 86 0.19 -12.39 -14.89
C ARG A 86 0.92 -11.75 -13.71
N ALA A 87 1.39 -10.51 -13.85
CA ALA A 87 2.06 -9.81 -12.77
C ALA A 87 1.13 -9.52 -11.58
N VAL A 88 -0.15 -9.22 -11.84
CA VAL A 88 -1.18 -9.12 -10.80
C VAL A 88 -1.48 -10.49 -10.21
N ALA A 89 -1.78 -11.48 -11.04
CA ALA A 89 -2.20 -12.83 -10.62
C ALA A 89 -1.10 -13.55 -9.81
N GLU A 90 0.17 -13.48 -10.26
CA GLU A 90 1.31 -14.08 -9.58
C GLU A 90 1.97 -13.14 -8.56
N SER A 91 1.42 -11.93 -8.38
CA SER A 91 1.93 -10.92 -7.43
C SER A 91 3.43 -10.62 -7.61
N CYS A 92 3.88 -10.38 -8.83
CA CYS A 92 5.28 -10.15 -9.16
C CYS A 92 5.78 -8.79 -8.66
N ASP A 93 6.58 -8.74 -7.59
CA ASP A 93 7.08 -7.48 -7.04
C ASP A 93 7.96 -6.71 -8.02
N VAL A 94 8.81 -7.39 -8.80
CA VAL A 94 9.71 -6.75 -9.77
C VAL A 94 8.94 -5.97 -10.84
N TYR A 95 7.81 -6.51 -11.31
CA TYR A 95 6.94 -5.81 -12.26
C TYR A 95 6.45 -4.49 -11.66
N PHE A 96 5.98 -4.53 -10.41
CA PHE A 96 5.47 -3.34 -9.71
C PHE A 96 6.55 -2.39 -9.23
N TYR A 97 7.77 -2.86 -8.94
CA TYR A 97 8.91 -1.95 -8.74
C TYR A 97 9.21 -1.13 -9.98
N LYS A 98 9.21 -1.76 -11.17
CA LYS A 98 9.44 -1.06 -12.42
C LYS A 98 8.35 -0.03 -12.70
N ILE A 99 7.08 -0.41 -12.57
CA ILE A 99 5.94 0.52 -12.71
C ILE A 99 6.09 1.70 -11.74
N ALA A 100 6.32 1.44 -10.46
CA ALA A 100 6.43 2.49 -9.45
C ALA A 100 7.62 3.42 -9.73
N HIS A 101 8.74 2.87 -10.22
CA HIS A 101 9.90 3.67 -10.61
C HIS A 101 9.58 4.63 -11.76
N GLU A 102 8.90 4.15 -12.80
CA GLU A 102 8.54 4.94 -13.99
C GLU A 102 7.45 5.97 -13.69
N LEU A 103 6.48 5.65 -12.83
CA LEU A 103 5.45 6.59 -12.36
C LEU A 103 6.05 7.71 -11.51
N GLY A 104 6.90 7.34 -10.56
CA GLY A 104 7.34 8.26 -9.51
C GLY A 104 6.26 8.54 -8.48
N ILE A 105 6.67 9.06 -7.31
CA ILE A 105 5.76 9.23 -6.18
C ILE A 105 4.66 10.27 -6.45
N ASP A 106 4.96 11.30 -7.22
CA ASP A 106 4.02 12.41 -7.43
C ASP A 106 2.78 11.97 -8.23
N ARG A 107 2.97 11.11 -9.27
CA ARG A 107 1.85 10.52 -10.02
C ARG A 107 1.10 9.48 -9.17
N ILE A 108 1.83 8.66 -8.42
CA ILE A 108 1.21 7.69 -7.51
C ILE A 108 0.35 8.40 -6.47
N GLU A 109 0.87 9.44 -5.79
CA GLU A 109 0.13 10.25 -4.80
C GLU A 109 -1.17 10.79 -5.38
N LYS A 110 -1.08 11.47 -6.55
CA LYS A 110 -2.26 12.04 -7.23
C LYS A 110 -3.33 10.99 -7.49
N MET A 111 -2.93 9.82 -8.00
CA MET A 111 -3.87 8.76 -8.37
C MET A 111 -4.43 8.01 -7.16
N LEU A 112 -3.64 7.81 -6.10
CA LEU A 112 -4.15 7.28 -4.83
C LEU A 112 -5.25 8.17 -4.24
N GLY A 113 -5.15 9.48 -4.46
CA GLY A 113 -6.18 10.44 -4.07
C GLY A 113 -7.54 10.19 -4.77
N TRP A 114 -7.55 9.64 -6.00
CA TRP A 114 -8.80 9.29 -6.70
C TRP A 114 -9.56 8.15 -6.03
N PHE A 115 -8.85 7.29 -5.30
CA PHE A 115 -9.42 6.23 -4.48
C PHE A 115 -9.65 6.66 -3.02
N SER A 116 -9.55 7.97 -2.75
CA SER A 116 -9.65 8.53 -1.39
C SER A 116 -8.70 7.89 -0.37
N LEU A 117 -7.59 7.30 -0.84
CA LEU A 117 -6.61 6.68 0.04
C LEU A 117 -5.82 7.77 0.80
N GLY A 118 -5.65 7.58 2.10
CA GLY A 118 -5.09 8.58 2.99
C GLY A 118 -6.12 9.61 3.51
N GLN A 119 -7.41 9.36 3.26
CA GLN A 119 -8.54 10.14 3.76
C GLN A 119 -9.53 9.21 4.47
N GLU A 120 -10.36 9.77 5.35
CA GLU A 120 -11.48 9.04 5.93
C GLU A 120 -12.52 8.73 4.85
N THR A 121 -13.14 7.54 4.90
CA THR A 121 -14.15 7.11 3.90
C THR A 121 -15.47 7.85 4.10
N GLY A 122 -15.66 8.43 5.28
CA GLY A 122 -16.91 9.12 5.66
C GLY A 122 -18.00 8.17 6.11
N ILE A 123 -17.66 6.93 6.51
CA ILE A 123 -18.63 6.02 7.10
C ILE A 123 -19.20 6.62 8.39
N ASP A 124 -20.52 6.48 8.60
CA ASP A 124 -21.21 6.98 9.79
C ASP A 124 -20.91 6.12 11.03
N LEU A 125 -19.63 6.01 11.36
CA LEU A 125 -19.14 5.33 12.57
C LEU A 125 -17.95 6.10 13.15
N PRO A 126 -17.90 6.28 14.47
CA PRO A 126 -16.83 7.07 15.09
C PRO A 126 -15.50 6.31 15.12
N GLY A 127 -14.40 7.07 15.04
CA GLY A 127 -13.05 6.56 15.24
C GLY A 127 -12.39 6.00 13.98
N GLU A 128 -12.88 6.36 12.80
CA GLU A 128 -12.20 6.10 11.54
C GLU A 128 -10.82 6.76 11.50
N ARG A 129 -9.89 6.13 10.80
CA ARG A 129 -8.56 6.68 10.52
C ARG A 129 -8.29 6.75 9.03
N ALA A 130 -7.69 7.84 8.61
CA ALA A 130 -7.36 8.10 7.21
C ALA A 130 -6.23 7.21 6.65
N GLY A 131 -5.44 6.55 7.50
CA GLY A 131 -4.22 5.90 7.03
C GLY A 131 -3.15 6.93 6.57
N ILE A 132 -2.21 6.49 5.74
CA ILE A 132 -1.15 7.33 5.17
C ILE A 132 -1.04 7.04 3.68
N ALA A 133 -1.43 8.02 2.84
CA ALA A 133 -1.01 8.07 1.44
C ALA A 133 0.31 8.85 1.39
N PRO A 134 1.43 8.19 1.04
CA PRO A 134 2.74 8.81 1.12
C PRO A 134 2.97 9.82 0.01
N SER A 135 3.61 10.93 0.36
CA SER A 135 4.02 11.98 -0.58
C SER A 135 5.34 12.64 -0.18
N ARG A 136 5.91 13.43 -1.10
CA ARG A 136 7.07 14.27 -0.78
C ARG A 136 6.76 15.27 0.32
N ALA A 137 5.58 15.89 0.25
CA ALA A 137 5.12 16.87 1.23
C ALA A 137 4.92 16.22 2.60
N TRP A 138 4.22 15.07 2.64
CA TRP A 138 4.05 14.30 3.88
C TRP A 138 5.39 13.95 4.52
N LYS A 139 6.33 13.40 3.75
CA LYS A 139 7.63 13.00 4.30
C LYS A 139 8.41 14.18 4.85
N ARG A 140 8.41 15.31 4.14
CA ARG A 140 9.07 16.53 4.61
C ARG A 140 8.45 17.05 5.92
N ALA A 141 7.11 17.05 6.00
CA ALA A 141 6.39 17.54 7.18
C ALA A 141 6.59 16.63 8.40
N VAL A 142 6.53 15.30 8.21
CA VAL A 142 6.53 14.34 9.32
C VAL A 142 7.96 13.90 9.72
N ARG A 143 8.90 13.83 8.77
CA ARG A 143 10.25 13.31 9.00
C ARG A 143 11.38 14.31 8.75
N GLY A 144 11.08 15.51 8.25
CA GLY A 144 12.09 16.50 7.90
C GLY A 144 13.06 16.07 6.79
N GLN A 145 12.69 15.08 5.98
CA GLN A 145 13.58 14.45 5.00
C GLN A 145 13.04 14.56 3.57
N ALA A 146 13.97 14.55 2.60
CA ALA A 146 13.61 14.43 1.19
C ALA A 146 13.10 13.01 0.87
N TRP A 147 12.32 12.91 -0.22
CA TRP A 147 11.88 11.62 -0.76
C TRP A 147 13.00 10.96 -1.56
N TYR A 148 13.21 9.67 -1.37
CA TYR A 148 14.19 8.89 -2.12
C TYR A 148 13.51 7.92 -3.11
N PRO A 149 14.09 7.69 -4.30
CA PRO A 149 13.51 6.81 -5.32
C PRO A 149 13.18 5.40 -4.81
N GLY A 150 14.03 4.84 -3.94
CA GLY A 150 13.80 3.52 -3.37
C GLY A 150 12.57 3.40 -2.48
N GLU A 151 12.08 4.51 -1.94
CA GLU A 151 10.83 4.52 -1.18
C GLU A 151 9.63 4.33 -2.09
N THR A 152 9.68 4.93 -3.30
CA THR A 152 8.64 4.75 -4.32
C THR A 152 8.46 3.28 -4.69
N LEU A 153 9.55 2.52 -4.79
CA LEU A 153 9.48 1.08 -5.08
C LEU A 153 8.68 0.34 -4.01
N ASN A 154 8.94 0.64 -2.73
CA ASN A 154 8.20 0.01 -1.63
C ASN A 154 6.70 0.36 -1.68
N ILE A 155 6.36 1.61 -2.05
CA ILE A 155 4.96 2.03 -2.23
C ILE A 155 4.29 1.21 -3.34
N GLY A 156 5.00 0.94 -4.44
CA GLY A 156 4.49 0.13 -5.56
C GLY A 156 4.04 -1.28 -5.19
N ILE A 157 4.48 -1.80 -4.06
CA ILE A 157 4.07 -3.11 -3.52
C ILE A 157 3.31 -2.99 -2.18
N GLY A 158 2.82 -1.80 -1.85
CA GLY A 158 2.03 -1.55 -0.65
C GLY A 158 2.80 -1.66 0.66
N GLN A 159 4.08 -1.33 0.65
CA GLN A 159 4.95 -1.36 1.82
C GLN A 159 5.58 0.02 2.10
N GLY A 160 6.50 0.07 3.04
CA GLY A 160 7.15 1.31 3.45
C GLY A 160 6.30 2.08 4.46
N VAL A 161 6.02 3.35 4.17
CA VAL A 161 5.25 4.25 5.06
C VAL A 161 3.75 4.26 4.75
N MET A 162 3.32 3.65 3.64
CA MET A 162 1.92 3.53 3.27
C MET A 162 1.17 2.68 4.29
N THR A 163 0.06 3.19 4.79
CA THR A 163 -0.86 2.44 5.64
C THR A 163 -2.31 2.75 5.28
N MET A 164 -3.16 1.74 5.39
CA MET A 164 -4.59 1.81 5.12
C MET A 164 -5.36 1.07 6.20
N THR A 165 -6.61 1.47 6.41
CA THR A 165 -7.53 0.66 7.21
C THR A 165 -8.05 -0.51 6.37
N PRO A 166 -8.50 -1.63 7.00
CA PRO A 166 -9.18 -2.69 6.27
C PRO A 166 -10.41 -2.21 5.48
N LEU A 167 -11.11 -1.19 5.99
CA LEU A 167 -12.23 -0.58 5.28
C LEU A 167 -11.78 0.10 3.97
N GLN A 168 -10.66 0.81 3.98
CA GLN A 168 -10.12 1.44 2.77
C GLN A 168 -9.62 0.44 1.73
N VAL A 169 -9.25 -0.77 2.15
CA VAL A 169 -8.77 -1.83 1.25
C VAL A 169 -9.93 -2.60 0.62
N ALA A 170 -11.09 -2.67 1.29
CA ALA A 170 -12.28 -3.39 0.83
C ALA A 170 -13.06 -2.63 -0.22
#